data_3cf5b09191327449e4c37f7c9d8a318d
#
_entry.id   3cf5b09191327449e4c37f7c9d8a318d
#
_cell.length_a   1.000
_cell.length_b   1.000
_cell.length_c   1.000
_cell.angle_alpha   90.00
_cell.angle_beta   90.00
_cell.angle_gamma   90.00
#
_symmetry.space_group_name_H-M   'P 1'
#
loop_
_entity.id
_entity.type
_entity.pdbx_description
1 polymer ?
#
loop_
_entity_poly.entity_id
_entity_poly.type
_entity_poly.pdbx_seq_one_letter_code
_entity_poly.pdbx_strand_id
1 'polypeptide(L)'
;QPATQGDTVLAVQGLTALHPSGGYKLNDVTFSLHKGEVIGIYGLLGAGRTELFKGLVGLMPCQSGKIQLNGETIDKCHFQARLKKGLALVPEDRQGEGVVQMMSIQSNMTLSDFSLQGFRRAWKWLNPQKESASVKEMILQLAIKVSDAELPITSLSGGNQQKVVLGKALMTQPQVVFLDEPTRGIDVGAKTDVYQLVGKMAQQGLAVMFSSSELDEVMALADRILVMADGRITADLPRGGVTREKLI
;
A
#
# COMPACT_ATOMS: atom_id res chain seq x y z
N GLN A 1 10.81 -11.21 -18.34
CA GLN A 1 9.81 -11.00 -19.40
C GLN A 1 8.93 -9.84 -18.93
N PRO A 2 8.61 -8.84 -19.78
CA PRO A 2 7.64 -7.82 -19.42
C PRO A 2 6.33 -8.54 -19.09
N ALA A 3 5.72 -8.18 -17.94
CA ALA A 3 4.41 -8.68 -17.58
C ALA A 3 3.46 -8.38 -18.75
N THR A 4 2.82 -9.40 -19.29
CA THR A 4 1.69 -9.22 -20.21
C THR A 4 0.70 -8.31 -19.48
N GLN A 5 0.36 -7.18 -20.10
CA GLN A 5 -0.58 -6.22 -19.55
C GLN A 5 -1.86 -6.95 -19.14
N GLY A 6 -2.01 -7.23 -17.84
CA GLY A 6 -3.21 -7.83 -17.27
C GLY A 6 -4.39 -6.85 -17.35
N ASP A 7 -5.57 -7.29 -16.94
CA ASP A 7 -6.75 -6.43 -16.89
C ASP A 7 -6.48 -5.21 -15.98
N THR A 8 -6.94 -4.02 -16.41
CA THR A 8 -6.85 -2.81 -15.59
C THR A 8 -7.68 -2.96 -14.33
N VAL A 9 -7.01 -2.93 -13.17
CA VAL A 9 -7.65 -3.02 -11.86
C VAL A 9 -8.00 -1.62 -11.34
N LEU A 10 -7.07 -0.67 -11.46
CA LEU A 10 -7.27 0.71 -11.02
C LEU A 10 -7.01 1.66 -12.19
N ALA A 11 -7.96 2.57 -12.45
CA ALA A 11 -7.79 3.66 -13.39
C ALA A 11 -8.05 5.00 -12.69
N VAL A 12 -7.14 5.95 -12.87
CA VAL A 12 -7.19 7.29 -12.29
C VAL A 12 -7.08 8.30 -13.42
N GLN A 13 -7.99 9.28 -13.45
CA GLN A 13 -8.05 10.31 -14.49
C GLN A 13 -8.22 11.69 -13.86
N GLY A 14 -7.28 12.59 -14.08
CA GLY A 14 -7.37 14.00 -13.70
C GLY A 14 -7.48 14.24 -12.19
N LEU A 15 -6.90 13.37 -11.35
CA LEU A 15 -7.04 13.49 -9.90
C LEU A 15 -6.33 14.74 -9.40
N THR A 16 -7.11 15.62 -8.74
CA THR A 16 -6.64 16.92 -8.28
C THR A 16 -7.05 17.16 -6.84
N ALA A 17 -6.10 17.59 -6.01
CA ALA A 17 -6.32 17.98 -4.62
C ALA A 17 -5.60 19.29 -4.31
N LEU A 18 -6.27 20.23 -3.63
CA LEU A 18 -5.69 21.52 -3.25
C LEU A 18 -5.00 21.46 -1.89
N HIS A 19 -3.98 22.28 -1.74
CA HIS A 19 -3.38 22.54 -0.45
C HIS A 19 -4.20 23.60 0.30
N PRO A 20 -4.43 23.48 1.63
CA PRO A 20 -5.20 24.46 2.41
C PRO A 20 -4.64 25.88 2.35
N SER A 21 -3.33 26.05 2.18
CA SER A 21 -2.64 27.33 2.08
C SER A 21 -2.50 27.86 0.63
N GLY A 22 -3.19 27.25 -0.33
CA GLY A 22 -3.11 27.56 -1.75
C GLY A 22 -2.12 26.66 -2.51
N GLY A 23 -2.35 26.50 -3.82
CA GLY A 23 -1.61 25.58 -4.67
C GLY A 23 -2.17 24.15 -4.65
N TYR A 24 -1.44 23.21 -5.23
CA TYR A 24 -1.87 21.84 -5.42
C TYR A 24 -1.05 20.87 -4.55
N LYS A 25 -1.72 19.89 -3.94
CA LYS A 25 -1.12 18.66 -3.41
C LYS A 25 -1.03 17.59 -4.50
N LEU A 26 -2.08 17.52 -5.32
CA LEU A 26 -2.16 16.70 -6.53
C LEU A 26 -2.70 17.56 -7.65
N ASN A 27 -2.17 17.42 -8.85
CA ASN A 27 -2.50 18.27 -9.98
C ASN A 27 -2.58 17.43 -11.26
N ASP A 28 -3.81 17.10 -11.65
CA ASP A 28 -4.13 16.37 -12.89
C ASP A 28 -3.41 15.01 -13.01
N VAL A 29 -3.43 14.22 -11.92
CA VAL A 29 -2.78 12.92 -11.88
C VAL A 29 -3.61 11.90 -12.66
N THR A 30 -2.99 11.28 -13.68
CA THR A 30 -3.63 10.30 -14.55
C THR A 30 -2.71 9.10 -14.77
N PHE A 31 -3.19 7.89 -14.47
CA PHE A 31 -2.48 6.62 -14.71
C PHE A 31 -3.46 5.44 -14.62
N SER A 32 -2.99 4.26 -15.02
CA SER A 32 -3.67 2.98 -14.79
C SER A 32 -2.74 2.00 -14.09
N LEU A 33 -3.30 1.04 -13.33
CA LEU A 33 -2.58 -0.05 -12.68
C LEU A 33 -3.26 -1.36 -13.07
N HIS A 34 -2.46 -2.37 -13.41
CA HIS A 34 -2.94 -3.64 -13.92
C HIS A 34 -2.78 -4.76 -12.88
N LYS A 35 -3.54 -5.82 -13.04
CA LYS A 35 -3.45 -7.00 -12.18
C LYS A 35 -2.04 -7.61 -12.21
N GLY A 36 -1.45 -7.80 -11.04
CA GLY A 36 -0.10 -8.36 -10.90
C GLY A 36 1.02 -7.41 -11.29
N GLU A 37 0.72 -6.13 -11.59
CA GLU A 37 1.71 -5.10 -11.87
C GLU A 37 2.25 -4.49 -10.59
N VAL A 38 3.55 -4.18 -10.58
CA VAL A 38 4.22 -3.39 -9.54
C VAL A 38 4.61 -2.03 -10.12
N ILE A 39 3.91 -0.96 -9.70
CA ILE A 39 4.29 0.42 -10.02
C ILE A 39 5.11 1.00 -8.88
N GLY A 40 6.32 1.49 -9.19
CA GLY A 40 7.11 2.29 -8.29
C GLY A 40 6.89 3.79 -8.55
N ILE A 41 6.67 4.54 -7.47
CA ILE A 41 6.59 6.01 -7.55
C ILE A 41 7.88 6.59 -7.01
N TYR A 42 8.63 7.27 -7.87
CA TYR A 42 9.82 8.03 -7.52
C TYR A 42 9.50 9.52 -7.47
N GLY A 43 10.11 10.22 -6.53
CA GLY A 43 10.02 11.67 -6.42
C GLY A 43 10.70 12.17 -5.15
N LEU A 44 11.09 13.43 -5.14
CA LEU A 44 11.70 14.08 -3.97
C LEU A 44 10.67 14.24 -2.83
N LEU A 45 11.16 14.58 -1.65
CA LEU A 45 10.30 14.92 -0.51
C LEU A 45 9.36 16.06 -0.90
N GLY A 46 8.06 15.91 -0.61
CA GLY A 46 7.03 16.88 -1.00
C GLY A 46 6.51 16.74 -2.44
N ALA A 47 6.95 15.74 -3.20
CA ALA A 47 6.44 15.50 -4.57
C ALA A 47 4.95 15.14 -4.66
N GLY A 48 4.27 14.82 -3.54
CA GLY A 48 2.85 14.47 -3.52
C GLY A 48 2.58 12.95 -3.47
N ARG A 49 3.58 12.11 -3.23
CA ARG A 49 3.46 10.64 -3.22
C ARG A 49 2.50 10.13 -2.14
N THR A 50 2.68 10.54 -0.91
CA THR A 50 1.82 10.22 0.23
C THR A 50 0.39 10.77 0.02
N GLU A 51 0.28 12.00 -0.49
CA GLU A 51 -0.98 12.62 -0.84
C GLU A 51 -1.74 11.83 -1.90
N LEU A 52 -1.03 11.30 -2.89
CA LEU A 52 -1.63 10.44 -3.91
C LEU A 52 -2.25 9.20 -3.27
N PHE A 53 -1.51 8.47 -2.44
CA PHE A 53 -2.05 7.28 -1.78
C PHE A 53 -3.21 7.61 -0.84
N LYS A 54 -3.10 8.68 -0.03
CA LYS A 54 -4.19 9.15 0.84
C LYS A 54 -5.44 9.58 0.04
N GLY A 55 -5.26 10.20 -1.12
CA GLY A 55 -6.35 10.53 -2.05
C GLY A 55 -7.01 9.28 -2.64
N LEU A 56 -6.23 8.30 -3.08
CA LEU A 56 -6.72 7.05 -3.68
C LEU A 56 -7.52 6.21 -2.70
N VAL A 57 -7.10 6.10 -1.45
CA VAL A 57 -7.85 5.36 -0.42
C VAL A 57 -8.98 6.18 0.23
N GLY A 58 -9.09 7.48 -0.08
CA GLY A 58 -10.16 8.35 0.45
C GLY A 58 -9.92 8.89 1.86
N LEU A 59 -8.66 8.94 2.30
CA LEU A 59 -8.22 9.60 3.54
C LEU A 59 -8.03 11.12 3.34
N MET A 60 -7.85 11.56 2.10
CA MET A 60 -7.73 12.95 1.72
C MET A 60 -8.79 13.30 0.67
N PRO A 61 -9.50 14.45 0.81
CA PRO A 61 -10.46 14.89 -0.19
C PRO A 61 -9.75 15.32 -1.47
N CYS A 62 -10.29 14.90 -2.61
CA CYS A 62 -9.91 15.38 -3.93
C CYS A 62 -11.03 16.24 -4.51
N GLN A 63 -10.68 17.37 -5.16
CA GLN A 63 -11.65 18.29 -5.77
C GLN A 63 -12.21 17.80 -7.07
N SER A 64 -11.38 17.14 -7.87
CA SER A 64 -11.78 16.63 -9.19
C SER A 64 -11.00 15.36 -9.51
N GLY A 65 -11.41 14.70 -10.56
CA GLY A 65 -10.84 13.49 -11.06
C GLY A 65 -11.79 12.31 -10.90
N LYS A 66 -11.46 11.23 -11.62
CA LYS A 66 -12.21 9.99 -11.61
C LYS A 66 -11.31 8.85 -11.16
N ILE A 67 -11.81 8.06 -10.23
CA ILE A 67 -11.13 6.84 -9.75
C ILE A 67 -12.05 5.66 -10.03
N GLN A 68 -11.56 4.68 -10.79
CA GLN A 68 -12.29 3.45 -11.08
C GLN A 68 -11.51 2.24 -10.60
N LEU A 69 -12.19 1.34 -9.89
CA LEU A 69 -11.68 0.05 -9.47
C LEU A 69 -12.47 -1.04 -10.20
N ASN A 70 -11.80 -1.84 -11.03
CA ASN A 70 -12.43 -2.83 -11.92
C ASN A 70 -13.59 -2.25 -12.75
N GLY A 71 -13.41 -1.04 -13.28
CA GLY A 71 -14.43 -0.31 -14.05
C GLY A 71 -15.51 0.38 -13.20
N GLU A 72 -15.62 0.09 -11.90
CA GLU A 72 -16.58 0.75 -11.03
C GLU A 72 -16.01 2.08 -10.50
N THR A 73 -16.76 3.17 -10.63
CA THR A 73 -16.39 4.51 -10.14
C THR A 73 -16.49 4.57 -8.62
N ILE A 74 -15.40 5.01 -7.97
CA ILE A 74 -15.26 5.05 -6.50
C ILE A 74 -14.84 6.43 -5.96
N ASP A 75 -14.76 7.47 -6.78
CA ASP A 75 -14.31 8.81 -6.38
C ASP A 75 -15.14 9.41 -5.24
N LYS A 76 -16.43 9.13 -5.18
CA LYS A 76 -17.36 9.57 -4.11
C LYS A 76 -17.38 8.64 -2.88
N CYS A 77 -16.69 7.51 -2.93
CA CYS A 77 -16.63 6.59 -1.80
C CYS A 77 -15.68 7.11 -0.72
N HIS A 78 -16.12 7.06 0.54
CA HIS A 78 -15.26 7.35 1.68
C HIS A 78 -14.30 6.18 1.97
N PHE A 79 -13.30 6.41 2.81
CA PHE A 79 -12.23 5.47 3.13
C PHE A 79 -12.69 4.03 3.38
N GLN A 80 -13.62 3.82 4.33
CA GLN A 80 -14.09 2.46 4.67
C GLN A 80 -14.75 1.73 3.48
N ALA A 81 -15.46 2.46 2.62
CA ALA A 81 -16.08 1.88 1.43
C ALA A 81 -15.04 1.45 0.40
N ARG A 82 -13.97 2.24 0.22
CA ARG A 82 -12.86 1.89 -0.67
C ARG A 82 -12.06 0.69 -0.16
N LEU A 83 -11.82 0.61 1.15
CA LEU A 83 -11.22 -0.58 1.76
C LEU A 83 -12.07 -1.83 1.51
N LYS A 84 -13.41 -1.76 1.73
CA LYS A 84 -14.32 -2.88 1.46
C LYS A 84 -14.34 -3.32 -0.01
N LYS A 85 -14.01 -2.42 -0.93
CA LYS A 85 -13.89 -2.72 -2.35
C LYS A 85 -12.52 -3.33 -2.72
N GLY A 86 -11.59 -3.40 -1.79
CA GLY A 86 -10.31 -4.06 -1.97
C GLY A 86 -9.12 -3.13 -2.20
N LEU A 87 -9.18 -1.88 -1.73
CA LEU A 87 -7.99 -1.03 -1.62
C LEU A 87 -7.38 -1.18 -0.22
N ALA A 88 -6.05 -1.20 -0.12
CA ALA A 88 -5.35 -1.17 1.16
C ALA A 88 -4.16 -0.22 1.13
N LEU A 89 -3.82 0.39 2.27
CA LEU A 89 -2.69 1.29 2.44
C LEU A 89 -1.81 0.83 3.60
N VAL A 90 -0.53 0.71 3.34
CA VAL A 90 0.54 0.61 4.32
C VAL A 90 1.18 1.99 4.42
N PRO A 91 1.04 2.71 5.54
CA PRO A 91 1.52 4.07 5.68
C PRO A 91 3.04 4.14 5.88
N GLU A 92 3.62 5.31 5.60
CA GLU A 92 5.04 5.62 5.82
C GLU A 92 5.39 5.56 7.32
N ASP A 93 4.60 6.23 8.17
CA ASP A 93 4.78 6.18 9.63
C ASP A 93 4.10 4.94 10.23
N ARG A 94 4.86 3.82 10.21
CA ARG A 94 4.34 2.57 10.77
C ARG A 94 4.02 2.66 12.26
N GLN A 95 4.74 3.50 13.02
CA GLN A 95 4.57 3.60 14.48
C GLN A 95 3.38 4.49 14.86
N GLY A 96 3.15 5.56 14.15
CA GLY A 96 2.05 6.49 14.40
C GLY A 96 0.74 6.10 13.70
N GLU A 97 0.82 5.60 12.46
CA GLU A 97 -0.36 5.29 11.64
C GLU A 97 -0.54 3.76 11.41
N GLY A 98 0.55 2.99 11.46
CA GLY A 98 0.55 1.57 11.07
C GLY A 98 0.12 0.61 12.18
N VAL A 99 0.54 0.83 13.42
CA VAL A 99 0.32 -0.08 14.55
C VAL A 99 -0.23 0.63 15.78
N VAL A 100 -0.89 -0.13 16.65
CA VAL A 100 -1.27 0.30 17.99
C VAL A 100 -0.27 -0.30 18.98
N GLN A 101 0.62 0.53 19.50
CA GLN A 101 1.79 0.14 20.31
C GLN A 101 1.43 -0.73 21.53
N MET A 102 0.27 -0.49 22.15
CA MET A 102 -0.19 -1.19 23.34
C MET A 102 -0.86 -2.54 23.06
N MET A 103 -1.10 -2.87 21.79
CA MET A 103 -1.76 -4.11 21.39
C MET A 103 -0.75 -5.21 21.06
N SER A 104 -1.22 -6.46 21.15
CA SER A 104 -0.47 -7.64 20.71
C SER A 104 -0.28 -7.63 19.19
N ILE A 105 0.63 -8.46 18.70
CA ILE A 105 0.88 -8.68 17.28
C ILE A 105 -0.43 -9.19 16.62
N GLN A 106 -1.09 -10.17 17.23
CA GLN A 106 -2.37 -10.71 16.75
C GLN A 106 -3.42 -9.61 16.62
N SER A 107 -3.65 -8.82 17.68
CA SER A 107 -4.65 -7.76 17.68
C SER A 107 -4.34 -6.67 16.63
N ASN A 108 -3.07 -6.33 16.42
CA ASN A 108 -2.67 -5.39 15.37
C ASN A 108 -3.00 -5.94 13.98
N MET A 109 -2.74 -7.21 13.71
CA MET A 109 -3.02 -7.83 12.41
C MET A 109 -4.51 -7.86 12.09
N THR A 110 -5.35 -8.20 13.05
CA THR A 110 -6.80 -8.40 12.84
C THR A 110 -7.60 -7.11 12.87
N LEU A 111 -7.01 -5.99 13.33
CA LEU A 111 -7.70 -4.72 13.52
C LEU A 111 -8.41 -4.21 12.26
N SER A 112 -7.80 -4.34 11.08
CA SER A 112 -8.41 -3.88 9.82
C SER A 112 -9.53 -4.80 9.34
N ASP A 113 -9.36 -6.12 9.48
CA ASP A 113 -10.40 -7.09 9.12
C ASP A 113 -11.63 -6.93 10.02
N PHE A 114 -11.43 -6.73 11.32
CA PHE A 114 -12.50 -6.44 12.27
C PHE A 114 -13.30 -5.20 11.87
N SER A 115 -12.62 -4.12 11.48
CA SER A 115 -13.26 -2.87 11.04
C SER A 115 -14.05 -3.02 9.75
N LEU A 116 -13.58 -3.88 8.82
CA LEU A 116 -14.22 -4.09 7.50
C LEU A 116 -15.41 -5.04 7.56
N GLN A 117 -15.33 -6.10 8.37
CA GLN A 117 -16.43 -7.05 8.52
C GLN A 117 -17.58 -6.45 9.35
N GLY A 118 -17.30 -5.33 10.02
CA GLY A 118 -18.26 -4.45 10.67
C GLY A 118 -18.95 -5.08 11.88
N PHE A 119 -19.61 -4.25 12.65
CA PHE A 119 -20.53 -4.60 13.74
C PHE A 119 -21.55 -5.71 13.39
N ARG A 120 -21.76 -6.03 12.12
CA ARG A 120 -22.66 -7.10 11.67
C ARG A 120 -22.26 -8.48 12.17
N ARG A 121 -20.96 -8.73 12.43
CA ARG A 121 -20.48 -10.01 13.00
C ARG A 121 -20.21 -9.93 14.49
N ALA A 122 -20.12 -8.77 15.08
CA ALA A 122 -19.92 -8.61 16.54
C ALA A 122 -21.03 -9.27 17.35
N TRP A 123 -22.23 -9.42 16.77
CA TRP A 123 -23.34 -10.13 17.38
C TRP A 123 -23.35 -11.66 17.09
N LYS A 124 -22.54 -12.13 16.12
CA LYS A 124 -22.37 -13.56 15.83
C LYS A 124 -20.90 -13.94 16.04
N TRP A 125 -20.55 -14.22 17.29
CA TRP A 125 -19.41 -15.02 17.73
C TRP A 125 -18.14 -14.81 16.88
N LEU A 126 -17.30 -13.87 17.30
CA LEU A 126 -15.87 -13.91 16.98
C LEU A 126 -15.42 -15.34 17.31
N ASN A 127 -14.91 -16.06 16.33
CA ASN A 127 -14.30 -17.36 16.60
C ASN A 127 -12.80 -17.12 16.82
N PRO A 128 -12.34 -17.01 18.09
CA PRO A 128 -10.94 -16.71 18.40
C PRO A 128 -9.99 -17.73 17.79
N GLN A 129 -10.45 -18.96 17.60
CA GLN A 129 -9.64 -20.03 17.01
C GLN A 129 -9.41 -19.79 15.50
N LYS A 130 -10.41 -19.32 14.76
CA LYS A 130 -10.25 -18.98 13.34
C LYS A 130 -9.38 -17.75 13.17
N GLU A 131 -9.56 -16.75 14.01
CA GLU A 131 -8.73 -15.54 14.01
C GLU A 131 -7.25 -15.90 14.25
N SER A 132 -6.97 -16.65 15.32
CA SER A 132 -5.62 -17.11 15.63
C SER A 132 -5.02 -17.98 14.51
N ALA A 133 -5.80 -18.82 13.86
CA ALA A 133 -5.34 -19.63 12.74
C ALA A 133 -4.95 -18.75 11.52
N SER A 134 -5.78 -17.76 11.17
CA SER A 134 -5.49 -16.82 10.08
C SER A 134 -4.25 -15.96 10.36
N VAL A 135 -4.07 -15.52 11.61
CA VAL A 135 -2.87 -14.78 12.02
C VAL A 135 -1.63 -15.66 11.93
N LYS A 136 -1.70 -16.91 12.39
CA LYS A 136 -0.57 -17.86 12.29
C LYS A 136 -0.17 -18.11 10.83
N GLU A 137 -1.15 -18.29 9.96
CA GLU A 137 -0.90 -18.45 8.53
C GLU A 137 -0.22 -17.21 7.94
N MET A 138 -0.70 -15.99 8.26
CA MET A 138 -0.09 -14.74 7.81
C MET A 138 1.34 -14.56 8.35
N ILE A 139 1.60 -14.91 9.60
CA ILE A 139 2.94 -14.89 10.20
C ILE A 139 3.90 -15.78 9.42
N LEU A 140 3.46 -16.98 9.04
CA LEU A 140 4.26 -17.91 8.22
C LEU A 140 4.46 -17.38 6.80
N GLN A 141 3.39 -16.88 6.16
CA GLN A 141 3.43 -16.35 4.80
C GLN A 141 4.41 -15.16 4.66
N LEU A 142 4.44 -14.28 5.66
CA LEU A 142 5.30 -13.10 5.69
C LEU A 142 6.67 -13.37 6.35
N ALA A 143 6.92 -14.60 6.80
CA ALA A 143 8.13 -14.98 7.53
C ALA A 143 8.43 -14.00 8.69
N ILE A 144 7.41 -13.70 9.52
CA ILE A 144 7.57 -12.83 10.70
C ILE A 144 8.26 -13.64 11.79
N LYS A 145 9.38 -13.13 12.28
CA LYS A 145 10.13 -13.78 13.38
C LYS A 145 9.49 -13.41 14.71
N VAL A 146 8.66 -14.29 15.23
CA VAL A 146 7.96 -14.14 16.51
C VAL A 146 7.81 -15.48 17.20
N SER A 147 7.93 -15.50 18.52
CA SER A 147 7.70 -16.70 19.34
C SER A 147 6.22 -16.89 19.71
N ASP A 148 5.50 -15.78 19.92
CA ASP A 148 4.09 -15.78 20.31
C ASP A 148 3.41 -14.51 19.75
N ALA A 149 2.26 -14.68 19.08
CA ALA A 149 1.50 -13.59 18.51
C ALA A 149 0.76 -12.72 19.56
N GLU A 150 0.64 -13.20 20.80
CA GLU A 150 0.08 -12.42 21.91
C GLU A 150 1.09 -11.44 22.54
N LEU A 151 2.36 -11.51 22.16
CA LEU A 151 3.35 -10.54 22.61
C LEU A 151 3.03 -9.13 22.06
N PRO A 152 3.39 -8.08 22.82
CA PRO A 152 3.24 -6.70 22.35
C PRO A 152 4.00 -6.47 21.04
N ILE A 153 3.45 -5.64 20.15
CA ILE A 153 4.09 -5.29 18.86
C ILE A 153 5.49 -4.69 19.07
N THR A 154 5.72 -4.04 20.19
CA THR A 154 7.01 -3.44 20.57
C THR A 154 8.12 -4.46 20.79
N SER A 155 7.80 -5.74 20.97
CA SER A 155 8.80 -6.82 21.10
C SER A 155 9.49 -7.15 19.77
N LEU A 156 8.94 -6.69 18.64
CA LEU A 156 9.47 -6.97 17.31
C LEU A 156 10.49 -5.91 16.86
N SER A 157 11.48 -6.35 16.07
CA SER A 157 12.34 -5.46 15.30
C SER A 157 11.52 -4.63 14.29
N GLY A 158 12.05 -3.48 13.84
CA GLY A 158 11.40 -2.60 12.88
C GLY A 158 10.96 -3.33 11.60
N GLY A 159 11.78 -4.22 11.06
CA GLY A 159 11.45 -5.03 9.89
C GLY A 159 10.29 -6.00 10.13
N ASN A 160 10.23 -6.64 11.31
CA ASN A 160 9.10 -7.51 11.65
C ASN A 160 7.83 -6.70 11.94
N GLN A 161 7.93 -5.51 12.56
CA GLN A 161 6.78 -4.59 12.68
C GLN A 161 6.23 -4.20 11.31
N GLN A 162 7.11 -3.89 10.34
CA GLN A 162 6.70 -3.59 8.96
C GLN A 162 5.95 -4.75 8.31
N LYS A 163 6.42 -5.98 8.51
CA LYS A 163 5.71 -7.18 8.04
C LYS A 163 4.35 -7.36 8.72
N VAL A 164 4.19 -6.98 9.99
CA VAL A 164 2.89 -6.98 10.69
C VAL A 164 1.93 -5.96 10.06
N VAL A 165 2.40 -4.73 9.75
CA VAL A 165 1.58 -3.71 9.07
C VAL A 165 1.16 -4.18 7.68
N LEU A 166 2.07 -4.83 6.95
CA LEU A 166 1.76 -5.45 5.67
C LEU A 166 0.73 -6.58 5.82
N GLY A 167 0.90 -7.45 6.82
CA GLY A 167 -0.05 -8.51 7.15
C GLY A 167 -1.44 -7.99 7.46
N LYS A 168 -1.52 -6.93 8.28
CA LYS A 168 -2.77 -6.21 8.58
C LYS A 168 -3.50 -5.73 7.31
N ALA A 169 -2.75 -5.22 6.32
CA ALA A 169 -3.31 -4.82 5.03
C ALA A 169 -3.78 -6.04 4.22
N LEU A 170 -2.98 -7.10 4.15
CA LEU A 170 -3.28 -8.31 3.37
C LEU A 170 -4.45 -9.12 3.92
N MET A 171 -4.67 -9.12 5.24
CA MET A 171 -5.81 -9.79 5.87
C MET A 171 -7.17 -9.23 5.40
N THR A 172 -7.21 -8.01 4.85
CA THR A 172 -8.41 -7.45 4.22
C THR A 172 -8.68 -8.03 2.82
N GLN A 173 -7.83 -8.92 2.32
CA GLN A 173 -7.89 -9.51 0.99
C GLN A 173 -8.00 -8.46 -0.13
N PRO A 174 -7.07 -7.51 -0.20
CA PRO A 174 -7.15 -6.40 -1.14
C PRO A 174 -6.89 -6.86 -2.59
N GLN A 175 -7.35 -6.06 -3.54
CA GLN A 175 -7.02 -6.19 -4.96
C GLN A 175 -5.88 -5.25 -5.35
N VAL A 176 -5.76 -4.13 -4.63
CA VAL A 176 -4.69 -3.13 -4.79
C VAL A 176 -4.11 -2.79 -3.43
N VAL A 177 -2.80 -2.82 -3.33
CA VAL A 177 -2.07 -2.38 -2.14
C VAL A 177 -1.17 -1.19 -2.47
N PHE A 178 -1.31 -0.13 -1.70
CA PHE A 178 -0.42 1.03 -1.71
C PHE A 178 0.57 0.89 -0.55
N LEU A 179 1.87 1.03 -0.83
CA LEU A 179 2.95 0.93 0.14
C LEU A 179 3.71 2.26 0.15
N ASP A 180 3.53 3.05 1.19
CA ASP A 180 4.20 4.34 1.30
C ASP A 180 5.52 4.18 2.04
N GLU A 181 6.66 4.36 1.35
CA GLU A 181 8.02 4.19 1.86
C GLU A 181 8.19 2.89 2.69
N PRO A 182 7.84 1.70 2.15
CA PRO A 182 7.71 0.47 2.94
C PRO A 182 9.02 -0.02 3.58
N THR A 183 10.14 0.51 3.14
CA THR A 183 11.50 0.12 3.58
C THR A 183 12.16 1.17 4.46
N ARG A 184 11.48 2.28 4.74
CA ARG A 184 12.01 3.36 5.56
C ARG A 184 12.24 2.91 7.00
N GLY A 185 13.47 3.16 7.51
CA GLY A 185 13.82 2.89 8.90
C GLY A 185 13.90 1.40 9.26
N ILE A 186 14.15 0.53 8.29
CA ILE A 186 14.47 -0.89 8.51
C ILE A 186 15.88 -1.21 7.99
N ASP A 187 16.46 -2.29 8.49
CA ASP A 187 17.79 -2.75 8.08
C ASP A 187 17.80 -3.35 6.67
N VAL A 188 18.99 -3.47 6.07
CA VAL A 188 19.18 -3.95 4.68
C VAL A 188 18.61 -5.36 4.47
N GLY A 189 18.74 -6.24 5.46
CA GLY A 189 18.19 -7.60 5.36
C GLY A 189 16.67 -7.58 5.31
N ALA A 190 16.04 -6.77 6.18
CA ALA A 190 14.59 -6.60 6.19
C ALA A 190 14.05 -5.92 4.92
N LYS A 191 14.81 -4.99 4.30
CA LYS A 191 14.47 -4.42 2.98
C LYS A 191 14.33 -5.51 1.92
N THR A 192 15.32 -6.40 1.85
CA THR A 192 15.31 -7.52 0.90
C THR A 192 14.08 -8.42 1.10
N ASP A 193 13.74 -8.71 2.36
CA ASP A 193 12.54 -9.49 2.67
C ASP A 193 11.26 -8.81 2.17
N VAL A 194 11.13 -7.49 2.37
CA VAL A 194 9.97 -6.71 1.88
C VAL A 194 9.89 -6.75 0.35
N TYR A 195 11.02 -6.64 -0.36
CA TYR A 195 11.03 -6.73 -1.83
C TYR A 195 10.57 -8.09 -2.33
N GLN A 196 11.03 -9.16 -1.69
CA GLN A 196 10.59 -10.51 -2.03
C GLN A 196 9.08 -10.71 -1.79
N LEU A 197 8.55 -10.13 -0.71
CA LEU A 197 7.12 -10.16 -0.41
C LEU A 197 6.30 -9.42 -1.46
N VAL A 198 6.73 -8.21 -1.87
CA VAL A 198 6.06 -7.45 -2.95
C VAL A 198 6.06 -8.25 -4.25
N GLY A 199 7.20 -8.85 -4.63
CA GLY A 199 7.27 -9.69 -5.82
C GLY A 199 6.34 -10.90 -5.78
N LYS A 200 6.25 -11.59 -4.63
CA LYS A 200 5.33 -12.72 -4.43
C LYS A 200 3.86 -12.28 -4.52
N MET A 201 3.49 -11.15 -3.91
CA MET A 201 2.14 -10.61 -3.99
C MET A 201 1.74 -10.31 -5.44
N ALA A 202 2.61 -9.68 -6.21
CA ALA A 202 2.37 -9.40 -7.63
C ALA A 202 2.21 -10.69 -8.45
N GLN A 203 3.05 -11.69 -8.23
CA GLN A 203 2.93 -13.01 -8.87
C GLN A 203 1.60 -13.71 -8.55
N GLN A 204 1.02 -13.45 -7.38
CA GLN A 204 -0.31 -13.95 -7.00
C GLN A 204 -1.46 -13.13 -7.61
N GLY A 205 -1.15 -12.11 -8.41
CA GLY A 205 -2.11 -11.28 -9.11
C GLY A 205 -2.54 -10.01 -8.35
N LEU A 206 -1.93 -9.71 -7.20
CA LEU A 206 -2.18 -8.45 -6.48
C LEU A 206 -1.54 -7.29 -7.23
N ALA A 207 -2.28 -6.23 -7.46
CA ALA A 207 -1.75 -5.00 -8.02
C ALA A 207 -1.08 -4.17 -6.89
N VAL A 208 0.16 -3.76 -7.10
CA VAL A 208 0.94 -3.08 -6.07
C VAL A 208 1.44 -1.73 -6.58
N MET A 209 1.26 -0.67 -5.79
CA MET A 209 1.97 0.59 -5.98
C MET A 209 2.79 0.88 -4.72
N PHE A 210 4.05 1.23 -4.90
CA PHE A 210 4.87 1.65 -3.77
C PHE A 210 5.59 2.96 -4.08
N SER A 211 5.80 3.78 -3.06
CA SER A 211 6.64 4.96 -3.13
C SER A 211 8.01 4.66 -2.52
N SER A 212 9.05 5.23 -3.07
CA SER A 212 10.36 5.30 -2.45
C SER A 212 11.11 6.57 -2.84
N SER A 213 11.83 7.13 -1.88
CA SER A 213 12.82 8.20 -2.11
C SER A 213 14.15 7.66 -2.62
N GLU A 214 14.38 6.34 -2.52
CA GLU A 214 15.58 5.67 -3.00
C GLU A 214 15.36 5.16 -4.44
N LEU A 215 16.01 5.79 -5.40
CA LEU A 215 15.87 5.42 -6.82
C LEU A 215 16.21 3.96 -7.10
N ASP A 216 17.25 3.45 -6.44
CA ASP A 216 17.70 2.06 -6.62
C ASP A 216 16.63 1.04 -6.18
N GLU A 217 15.83 1.36 -5.16
CA GLU A 217 14.69 0.53 -4.74
C GLU A 217 13.61 0.47 -5.83
N VAL A 218 13.26 1.63 -6.37
CA VAL A 218 12.24 1.72 -7.42
C VAL A 218 12.69 0.97 -8.67
N MET A 219 13.94 1.14 -9.08
CA MET A 219 14.50 0.45 -10.24
C MET A 219 14.60 -1.07 -10.05
N ALA A 220 14.86 -1.53 -8.82
CA ALA A 220 15.00 -2.96 -8.53
C ALA A 220 13.66 -3.70 -8.54
N LEU A 221 12.58 -3.06 -8.06
CA LEU A 221 11.33 -3.72 -7.74
C LEU A 221 10.20 -3.46 -8.76
N ALA A 222 10.13 -2.26 -9.36
CA ALA A 222 9.02 -1.85 -10.20
C ALA A 222 9.07 -2.48 -11.61
N ASP A 223 7.90 -2.82 -12.15
CA ASP A 223 7.71 -3.15 -13.57
C ASP A 223 7.60 -1.87 -14.40
N ARG A 224 7.05 -0.80 -13.80
CA ARG A 224 6.86 0.52 -14.37
C ARG A 224 7.08 1.59 -13.30
N ILE A 225 7.64 2.71 -13.68
CA ILE A 225 8.02 3.80 -12.78
C ILE A 225 7.27 5.07 -13.16
N LEU A 226 6.54 5.61 -12.19
CA LEU A 226 5.97 6.95 -12.27
C LEU A 226 6.89 7.92 -11.54
N VAL A 227 7.31 8.98 -12.21
CA VAL A 227 8.07 10.07 -11.58
C VAL A 227 7.10 11.16 -11.20
N MET A 228 7.14 11.57 -9.93
CA MET A 228 6.29 12.64 -9.41
C MET A 228 7.12 13.87 -9.01
N ALA A 229 6.64 15.04 -9.41
CA ALA A 229 7.12 16.34 -8.97
C ALA A 229 5.94 17.31 -8.84
N ASP A 230 5.91 18.11 -7.79
CA ASP A 230 4.88 19.16 -7.54
C ASP A 230 3.43 18.64 -7.71
N GLY A 231 3.19 17.45 -7.20
CA GLY A 231 1.86 16.82 -7.26
C GLY A 231 1.45 16.30 -8.64
N ARG A 232 2.35 16.23 -9.61
CA ARG A 232 2.10 15.76 -10.99
C ARG A 232 2.92 14.53 -11.31
N ILE A 233 2.42 13.68 -12.20
CA ILE A 233 3.23 12.65 -12.86
C ILE A 233 3.95 13.35 -14.02
N THR A 234 5.26 13.41 -13.94
CA THR A 234 6.14 14.05 -14.95
C THR A 234 6.69 13.04 -15.96
N ALA A 235 6.77 11.76 -15.58
CA ALA A 235 7.13 10.67 -16.47
C ALA A 235 6.45 9.36 -16.06
N ASP A 236 6.18 8.52 -17.05
CA ASP A 236 5.66 7.14 -16.91
C ASP A 236 6.53 6.24 -17.79
N LEU A 237 7.38 5.44 -17.15
CA LEU A 237 8.48 4.74 -17.81
C LEU A 237 8.43 3.24 -17.52
N PRO A 238 8.44 2.36 -18.54
CA PRO A 238 8.59 0.94 -18.34
C PRO A 238 10.01 0.62 -17.83
N ARG A 239 10.15 -0.45 -17.05
CA ARG A 239 11.43 -0.89 -16.42
C ARG A 239 12.63 -0.90 -17.38
N GLY A 240 12.45 -1.32 -18.62
CA GLY A 240 13.53 -1.39 -19.64
C GLY A 240 13.94 -0.05 -20.22
N GLY A 241 13.21 1.04 -19.97
CA GLY A 241 13.47 2.38 -20.51
C GLY A 241 14.12 3.36 -19.54
N VAL A 242 14.39 2.91 -18.32
CA VAL A 242 14.84 3.77 -17.21
C VAL A 242 16.36 3.78 -17.12
N THR A 243 16.96 4.97 -17.25
CA THR A 243 18.35 5.24 -16.84
C THR A 243 18.32 6.30 -15.75
N ARG A 244 19.33 6.30 -14.83
CA ARG A 244 19.45 7.31 -13.77
C ARG A 244 19.36 8.74 -14.34
N GLU A 245 19.90 8.98 -15.51
CA GLU A 245 19.94 10.29 -16.18
C GLU A 245 18.56 10.79 -16.63
N LYS A 246 17.59 9.88 -16.83
CA LYS A 246 16.21 10.23 -17.22
C LYS A 246 15.30 10.50 -16.03
N LEU A 247 15.75 10.20 -14.82
CA LEU A 247 14.95 10.29 -13.59
C LEU A 247 15.41 11.45 -12.67
N ILE A 248 16.52 12.11 -12.99
CA ILE A 248 17.07 13.30 -12.36
C ILE A 248 16.84 14.49 -13.29
#